data_3a39d22e76e25d7c1fc4ccf5fb3578de
#
_entry.id   3a39d22e76e25d7c1fc4ccf5fb3578de
#
_cell.length_a   1.000
_cell.length_b   1.000
_cell.length_c   1.000
_cell.angle_alpha   90.00
_cell.angle_beta   90.00
_cell.angle_gamma   90.00
#
_symmetry.space_group_name_H-M   'P 1'
#
loop_
_entity.id
_entity.type
_entity.pdbx_description
1 polymer ?
#
loop_
_entity_poly.entity_id
_entity_poly.type
_entity_poly.pdbx_seq_one_letter_code
_entity_poly.pdbx_strand_id
1 'polypeptide(L)'
;RQFRTRGATESIVCAVEAARERARAERSVTEPEIVLAESAHAAFHKGAHLFGLRTRMVPVTDDWTVDLDAMADAVGPNTALVVASAPQYPQGVVDPVAEIAELAAGVGASCHVDACMGGFVLPFASIEEPDAWGSPPWDLAVEGVTSISADLHKLGYAPKGASVILHRSRRLRRYQTFDFDGWLGGRYVTPNLQGTRSGLPMAAAWAVVRHLGTDGYRRLVRSAIETADRI
;
A
#
# COMPACT_ATOMS: atom_id res chain seq x y z
N ARG A 1 13.24 1.96 6.63
CA ARG A 1 12.57 1.35 5.50
C ARG A 1 11.09 1.17 5.73
N GLN A 2 10.64 1.08 6.99
CA GLN A 2 9.22 1.01 7.33
C GLN A 2 8.84 2.15 8.28
N PHE A 3 7.60 2.58 8.18
CA PHE A 3 6.97 3.44 9.15
C PHE A 3 5.73 2.77 9.73
N ARG A 4 5.53 2.94 11.02
CA ARG A 4 4.32 2.55 11.69
C ARG A 4 3.26 3.62 11.50
N THR A 5 2.05 3.19 11.15
CA THR A 5 0.84 4.00 11.05
C THR A 5 -0.25 3.42 11.95
N ARG A 6 -1.35 4.15 12.13
CA ARG A 6 -2.49 3.70 12.95
C ARG A 6 -3.49 2.84 12.18
N GLY A 7 -3.41 2.81 10.86
CA GLY A 7 -4.31 2.05 10.01
C GLY A 7 -4.05 2.31 8.54
N ALA A 8 -4.71 1.52 7.68
CA ALA A 8 -4.64 1.60 6.23
C ALA A 8 -4.77 3.04 5.71
N THR A 9 -5.76 3.77 6.19
CA THR A 9 -5.99 5.16 5.75
C THR A 9 -4.76 6.04 5.95
N GLU A 10 -4.10 5.98 7.12
CA GLU A 10 -2.88 6.77 7.34
C GLU A 10 -1.73 6.28 6.43
N SER A 11 -1.56 4.97 6.27
CA SER A 11 -0.54 4.39 5.38
C SER A 11 -0.73 4.86 3.93
N ILE A 12 -1.95 4.79 3.43
CA ILE A 12 -2.33 5.22 2.09
C ILE A 12 -2.09 6.72 1.90
N VAL A 13 -2.55 7.54 2.84
CA VAL A 13 -2.36 9.01 2.78
C VAL A 13 -0.87 9.37 2.78
N CYS A 14 -0.05 8.68 3.58
CA CYS A 14 1.42 8.85 3.55
C CYS A 14 2.04 8.38 2.23
N ALA A 15 1.51 7.32 1.59
CA ALA A 15 1.97 6.89 0.27
C ALA A 15 1.68 7.94 -0.81
N VAL A 16 0.48 8.53 -0.78
CA VAL A 16 0.08 9.63 -1.69
C VAL A 16 0.98 10.85 -1.51
N GLU A 17 1.23 11.26 -0.25
CA GLU A 17 2.15 12.35 0.06
C GLU A 17 3.54 12.09 -0.50
N ALA A 18 4.12 10.92 -0.18
CA ALA A 18 5.46 10.55 -0.63
C ALA A 18 5.59 10.51 -2.16
N ALA A 19 4.57 10.01 -2.86
CA ALA A 19 4.54 9.97 -4.31
C ALA A 19 4.48 11.36 -4.92
N ARG A 20 3.63 12.26 -4.37
CA ARG A 20 3.56 13.67 -4.77
C ARG A 20 4.90 14.37 -4.60
N GLU A 21 5.50 14.27 -3.43
CA GLU A 21 6.78 14.95 -3.13
C GLU A 21 7.91 14.41 -4.01
N ARG A 22 7.92 13.09 -4.28
CA ARG A 22 8.86 12.51 -5.24
C ARG A 22 8.66 13.05 -6.65
N ALA A 23 7.42 13.08 -7.14
CA ALA A 23 7.10 13.57 -8.48
C ALA A 23 7.51 15.04 -8.66
N ARG A 24 7.28 15.88 -7.65
CA ARG A 24 7.72 17.28 -7.63
C ARG A 24 9.23 17.38 -7.63
N ALA A 25 9.93 16.64 -6.78
CA ALA A 25 11.38 16.75 -6.60
C ALA A 25 12.19 16.14 -7.75
N GLU A 26 11.75 15.00 -8.29
CA GLU A 26 12.52 14.26 -9.31
C GLU A 26 12.10 14.58 -10.75
N ARG A 27 10.85 15.05 -10.98
CA ARG A 27 10.27 15.27 -12.31
C ARG A 27 9.63 16.65 -12.51
N SER A 28 9.67 17.52 -11.49
CA SER A 28 9.08 18.87 -11.52
C SER A 28 7.57 18.87 -11.86
N VAL A 29 6.84 17.83 -11.47
CA VAL A 29 5.40 17.72 -11.71
C VAL A 29 4.66 18.73 -10.84
N THR A 30 3.95 19.67 -11.46
CA THR A 30 3.17 20.73 -10.78
C THR A 30 1.71 20.37 -10.57
N GLU A 31 1.14 19.52 -11.44
CA GLU A 31 -0.24 19.04 -11.37
C GLU A 31 -0.25 17.52 -11.24
N PRO A 32 0.12 16.97 -10.07
CA PRO A 32 0.25 15.53 -9.89
C PRO A 32 -1.09 14.80 -9.93
N GLU A 33 -1.07 13.60 -10.49
CA GLU A 33 -2.22 12.73 -10.65
C GLU A 33 -1.99 11.37 -9.96
N ILE A 34 -3.08 10.73 -9.52
CA ILE A 34 -3.12 9.32 -9.11
C ILE A 34 -3.93 8.55 -10.14
N VAL A 35 -3.41 7.46 -10.64
CA VAL A 35 -4.13 6.49 -11.48
C VAL A 35 -4.43 5.25 -10.63
N LEU A 36 -5.70 4.84 -10.58
CA LEU A 36 -6.17 3.74 -9.75
C LEU A 36 -7.44 3.10 -10.33
N ALA A 37 -7.64 1.80 -10.05
CA ALA A 37 -8.89 1.13 -10.37
C ALA A 37 -10.05 1.70 -9.53
N GLU A 38 -11.28 1.65 -10.05
CA GLU A 38 -12.49 2.02 -9.30
C GLU A 38 -12.74 1.13 -8.08
N SER A 39 -12.17 -0.07 -8.04
CA SER A 39 -12.16 -0.98 -6.88
C SER A 39 -11.18 -0.59 -5.78
N ALA A 40 -10.25 0.35 -6.03
CA ALA A 40 -9.23 0.76 -5.07
C ALA A 40 -9.86 1.45 -3.83
N HIS A 41 -9.22 1.30 -2.68
CA HIS A 41 -9.75 1.83 -1.42
C HIS A 41 -9.94 3.35 -1.45
N ALA A 42 -11.10 3.83 -1.01
CA ALA A 42 -11.48 5.26 -1.03
C ALA A 42 -10.50 6.20 -0.29
N ALA A 43 -9.60 5.68 0.54
CA ALA A 43 -8.57 6.47 1.20
C ALA A 43 -7.56 7.11 0.22
N PHE A 44 -7.40 6.56 -0.99
CA PHE A 44 -6.60 7.20 -2.04
C PHE A 44 -7.21 8.52 -2.50
N HIS A 45 -8.53 8.56 -2.70
CA HIS A 45 -9.26 9.80 -3.03
C HIS A 45 -9.15 10.81 -1.90
N LYS A 46 -9.22 10.35 -0.63
CA LYS A 46 -8.98 11.22 0.54
C LYS A 46 -7.56 11.78 0.53
N GLY A 47 -6.55 10.96 0.26
CA GLY A 47 -5.16 11.42 0.14
C GLY A 47 -4.98 12.42 -0.99
N ALA A 48 -5.58 12.15 -2.16
CA ALA A 48 -5.56 13.05 -3.30
C ALA A 48 -6.19 14.42 -2.96
N HIS A 49 -7.36 14.40 -2.30
CA HIS A 49 -8.03 15.61 -1.83
C HIS A 49 -7.15 16.42 -0.87
N LEU A 50 -6.55 15.77 0.14
CA LEU A 50 -5.72 16.45 1.15
C LEU A 50 -4.46 17.09 0.55
N PHE A 51 -3.89 16.49 -0.47
CA PHE A 51 -2.62 16.92 -1.04
C PHE A 51 -2.71 17.56 -2.43
N GLY A 52 -3.93 17.77 -2.93
CA GLY A 52 -4.17 18.47 -4.20
C GLY A 52 -3.71 17.69 -5.42
N LEU A 53 -3.97 16.36 -5.44
CA LEU A 53 -3.77 15.55 -6.64
C LEU A 53 -5.10 15.32 -7.35
N ARG A 54 -5.06 15.18 -8.68
CA ARG A 54 -6.22 14.69 -9.43
C ARG A 54 -6.25 13.17 -9.40
N THR A 55 -7.45 12.59 -9.31
CA THR A 55 -7.65 11.14 -9.42
C THR A 55 -8.15 10.79 -10.82
N ARG A 56 -7.50 9.82 -11.45
CA ARG A 56 -7.92 9.19 -12.69
C ARG A 56 -8.32 7.76 -12.38
N MET A 57 -9.64 7.54 -12.28
CA MET A 57 -10.17 6.20 -12.10
C MET A 57 -10.23 5.47 -13.42
N VAL A 58 -9.88 4.19 -13.41
CA VAL A 58 -10.00 3.28 -14.53
C VAL A 58 -10.96 2.15 -14.17
N PRO A 59 -11.69 1.59 -15.14
CA PRO A 59 -12.64 0.51 -14.88
C PRO A 59 -11.95 -0.77 -14.42
N VAL A 60 -12.72 -1.71 -13.92
CA VAL A 60 -12.33 -3.10 -13.73
C VAL A 60 -12.92 -3.96 -14.85
N THR A 61 -12.30 -5.12 -15.08
CA THR A 61 -12.78 -6.16 -15.99
C THR A 61 -13.94 -6.96 -15.36
N ASP A 62 -14.52 -7.88 -16.11
CA ASP A 62 -15.57 -8.80 -15.61
C ASP A 62 -15.03 -9.69 -14.46
N ASP A 63 -13.73 -9.94 -14.39
CA ASP A 63 -13.05 -10.66 -13.31
C ASP A 63 -12.67 -9.76 -12.12
N TRP A 64 -13.11 -8.52 -12.11
CA TRP A 64 -12.85 -7.51 -11.09
C TRP A 64 -11.38 -7.10 -10.95
N THR A 65 -10.49 -7.50 -11.83
CA THR A 65 -9.14 -6.94 -11.93
C THR A 65 -9.17 -5.59 -12.63
N VAL A 66 -8.15 -4.77 -12.41
CA VAL A 66 -8.05 -3.50 -13.14
C VAL A 66 -7.93 -3.74 -14.64
N ASP A 67 -8.62 -2.94 -15.45
CA ASP A 67 -8.42 -2.89 -16.90
C ASP A 67 -7.06 -2.25 -17.21
N LEU A 68 -6.09 -3.09 -17.64
CA LEU A 68 -4.72 -2.67 -17.90
C LEU A 68 -4.60 -1.74 -19.10
N ASP A 69 -5.42 -1.91 -20.14
CA ASP A 69 -5.39 -1.05 -21.32
C ASP A 69 -5.88 0.35 -20.95
N ALA A 70 -6.99 0.42 -20.22
CA ALA A 70 -7.50 1.69 -19.69
C ALA A 70 -6.51 2.35 -18.72
N MET A 71 -5.78 1.55 -17.91
CA MET A 71 -4.75 2.07 -17.02
C MET A 71 -3.55 2.60 -17.79
N ALA A 72 -3.11 1.91 -18.84
CA ALA A 72 -2.02 2.36 -19.71
C ALA A 72 -2.35 3.70 -20.39
N ASP A 73 -3.58 3.86 -20.88
CA ASP A 73 -4.07 5.12 -21.47
C ASP A 73 -4.18 6.27 -20.46
N ALA A 74 -4.41 5.94 -19.17
CA ALA A 74 -4.52 6.93 -18.11
C ALA A 74 -3.17 7.37 -17.55
N VAL A 75 -2.14 6.51 -17.60
CA VAL A 75 -0.81 6.82 -17.08
C VAL A 75 -0.07 7.78 -18.00
N GLY A 76 0.49 8.86 -17.45
CA GLY A 76 1.14 9.89 -18.23
C GLY A 76 2.21 10.69 -17.46
N PRO A 77 2.76 11.74 -18.06
CA PRO A 77 3.88 12.51 -17.47
C PRO A 77 3.54 13.17 -16.13
N ASN A 78 2.27 13.46 -15.87
CA ASN A 78 1.80 14.04 -14.61
C ASN A 78 1.46 12.97 -13.53
N THR A 79 1.48 11.69 -13.89
CA THR A 79 1.20 10.61 -12.94
C THR A 79 2.26 10.56 -11.85
N ALA A 80 1.87 10.84 -10.61
CA ALA A 80 2.73 10.75 -9.44
C ALA A 80 2.68 9.34 -8.82
N LEU A 81 1.50 8.72 -8.86
CA LEU A 81 1.22 7.43 -8.23
C LEU A 81 0.32 6.58 -9.10
N VAL A 82 0.70 5.32 -9.30
CA VAL A 82 -0.17 4.25 -9.78
C VAL A 82 -0.43 3.29 -8.62
N VAL A 83 -1.68 2.86 -8.45
CA VAL A 83 -2.12 2.02 -7.34
C VAL A 83 -2.49 0.64 -7.84
N ALA A 84 -1.99 -0.38 -7.15
CA ALA A 84 -2.44 -1.76 -7.25
C ALA A 84 -2.93 -2.25 -5.89
N SER A 85 -3.89 -3.17 -5.86
CA SER A 85 -4.42 -3.75 -4.63
C SER A 85 -4.10 -5.25 -4.54
N ALA A 86 -3.73 -5.70 -3.34
CA ALA A 86 -3.38 -7.10 -3.11
C ALA A 86 -3.96 -7.64 -1.78
N PRO A 87 -5.23 -8.11 -1.78
CA PRO A 87 -6.29 -7.88 -2.75
C PRO A 87 -7.01 -6.54 -2.52
N GLN A 88 -7.81 -6.10 -3.49
CA GLN A 88 -8.76 -5.02 -3.29
C GLN A 88 -9.88 -5.47 -2.31
N TYR A 89 -10.45 -4.50 -1.58
CA TYR A 89 -11.38 -4.81 -0.49
C TYR A 89 -12.75 -5.33 -0.94
N PRO A 90 -13.38 -4.78 -2.00
CA PRO A 90 -14.76 -5.15 -2.33
C PRO A 90 -14.93 -6.61 -2.77
N GLN A 91 -14.12 -7.10 -3.70
CA GLN A 91 -14.26 -8.43 -4.31
C GLN A 91 -13.16 -9.42 -3.91
N GLY A 92 -12.08 -8.94 -3.28
CA GLY A 92 -11.01 -9.81 -2.81
C GLY A 92 -10.03 -10.26 -3.90
N VAL A 93 -10.01 -9.61 -5.05
CA VAL A 93 -9.15 -9.96 -6.18
C VAL A 93 -7.81 -9.21 -6.10
N VAL A 94 -6.72 -9.88 -6.45
CA VAL A 94 -5.38 -9.30 -6.53
C VAL A 94 -5.18 -8.73 -7.94
N ASP A 95 -4.82 -7.45 -8.01
CA ASP A 95 -4.51 -6.79 -9.28
C ASP A 95 -3.23 -7.37 -9.93
N PRO A 96 -3.03 -7.22 -11.25
CA PRO A 96 -1.80 -7.60 -11.97
C PRO A 96 -0.67 -6.62 -11.62
N VAL A 97 -0.07 -6.81 -10.43
CA VAL A 97 0.87 -5.85 -9.82
C VAL A 97 2.12 -5.64 -10.65
N ALA A 98 2.61 -6.67 -11.34
CA ALA A 98 3.82 -6.57 -12.15
C ALA A 98 3.63 -5.62 -13.34
N GLU A 99 2.54 -5.78 -14.05
CA GLU A 99 2.17 -4.96 -15.21
C GLU A 99 1.89 -3.50 -14.79
N ILE A 100 1.17 -3.31 -13.68
CA ILE A 100 0.92 -1.98 -13.12
C ILE A 100 2.23 -1.29 -12.71
N ALA A 101 3.15 -2.03 -12.10
CA ALA A 101 4.45 -1.50 -11.70
C ALA A 101 5.32 -1.12 -12.91
N GLU A 102 5.24 -1.87 -14.02
CA GLU A 102 5.90 -1.56 -15.27
C GLU A 102 5.36 -0.27 -15.88
N LEU A 103 4.03 -0.11 -15.95
CA LEU A 103 3.39 1.14 -16.43
C LEU A 103 3.85 2.35 -15.59
N ALA A 104 3.87 2.22 -14.27
CA ALA A 104 4.35 3.28 -13.39
C ALA A 104 5.83 3.61 -13.62
N ALA A 105 6.68 2.59 -13.77
CA ALA A 105 8.11 2.75 -14.01
C ALA A 105 8.38 3.43 -15.35
N GLY A 106 7.61 3.12 -16.40
CA GLY A 106 7.73 3.69 -17.73
C GLY A 106 7.63 5.21 -17.77
N VAL A 107 6.89 5.82 -16.85
CA VAL A 107 6.78 7.28 -16.71
C VAL A 107 7.50 7.85 -15.48
N GLY A 108 8.27 7.01 -14.76
CA GLY A 108 8.97 7.39 -13.54
C GLY A 108 8.04 7.67 -12.33
N ALA A 109 6.79 7.24 -12.39
CA ALA A 109 5.84 7.36 -11.29
C ALA A 109 6.17 6.39 -10.14
N SER A 110 5.55 6.59 -8.99
CA SER A 110 5.56 5.63 -7.90
C SER A 110 4.50 4.56 -8.14
N CYS A 111 4.79 3.30 -7.81
CA CYS A 111 3.79 2.24 -7.70
C CYS A 111 3.59 1.87 -6.23
N HIS A 112 2.36 1.96 -5.74
CA HIS A 112 2.00 1.55 -4.38
C HIS A 112 1.07 0.35 -4.41
N VAL A 113 1.40 -0.67 -3.63
CA VAL A 113 0.52 -1.83 -3.45
C VAL A 113 -0.23 -1.69 -2.13
N ASP A 114 -1.54 -1.60 -2.20
CA ASP A 114 -2.40 -1.69 -1.03
C ASP A 114 -2.63 -3.16 -0.66
N ALA A 115 -1.79 -3.66 0.24
CA ALA A 115 -1.91 -4.98 0.84
C ALA A 115 -2.45 -4.91 2.28
N CYS A 116 -3.27 -3.92 2.59
CA CYS A 116 -3.86 -3.77 3.93
C CYS A 116 -4.68 -4.99 4.35
N MET A 117 -5.30 -5.69 3.40
CA MET A 117 -5.96 -6.99 3.64
C MET A 117 -4.98 -8.15 3.49
N GLY A 118 -4.25 -8.23 2.37
CA GLY A 118 -3.48 -9.41 1.99
C GLY A 118 -2.10 -9.53 2.63
N GLY A 119 -1.54 -8.46 3.17
CA GLY A 119 -0.15 -8.46 3.67
C GLY A 119 0.16 -9.49 4.77
N PHE A 120 -0.86 -10.01 5.46
CA PHE A 120 -0.77 -11.09 6.44
C PHE A 120 -1.53 -12.36 6.04
N VAL A 121 -1.94 -12.46 4.77
CA VAL A 121 -2.57 -13.66 4.18
C VAL A 121 -1.73 -14.20 3.05
N LEU A 122 -1.50 -13.40 2.02
CA LEU A 122 -0.82 -13.80 0.79
C LEU A 122 0.56 -14.44 1.01
N PRO A 123 1.42 -13.95 1.95
CA PRO A 123 2.71 -14.59 2.21
C PRO A 123 2.59 -16.03 2.75
N PHE A 124 1.46 -16.38 3.35
CA PHE A 124 1.24 -17.71 3.94
C PHE A 124 0.41 -18.61 3.04
N ALA A 125 -0.48 -18.06 2.23
CA ALA A 125 -1.23 -18.80 1.21
C ALA A 125 -0.30 -19.40 0.13
N SER A 126 0.63 -18.61 -0.38
CA SER A 126 1.58 -19.03 -1.43
C SER A 126 2.57 -20.12 -1.01
N ILE A 127 2.79 -20.33 0.29
CA ILE A 127 3.72 -21.36 0.79
C ILE A 127 3.09 -22.74 0.79
N GLU A 128 1.77 -22.82 1.03
CA GLU A 128 1.05 -24.07 1.23
C GLU A 128 0.51 -24.64 -0.09
N GLU A 129 0.00 -23.75 -0.93
CA GLU A 129 -0.53 -24.09 -2.24
C GLU A 129 -0.18 -22.97 -3.23
N PRO A 130 1.00 -23.05 -3.90
CA PRO A 130 1.44 -22.01 -4.81
C PRO A 130 0.44 -21.70 -5.93
N ASP A 131 -0.38 -22.69 -6.30
CA ASP A 131 -1.33 -22.61 -7.42
C ASP A 131 -2.79 -22.38 -6.97
N ALA A 132 -3.13 -22.59 -5.69
CA ALA A 132 -4.53 -22.56 -5.22
C ALA A 132 -5.15 -21.17 -5.22
N TRP A 133 -4.35 -20.13 -5.05
CA TRP A 133 -4.82 -18.75 -5.14
C TRP A 133 -4.29 -18.00 -6.36
N GLY A 134 -3.48 -18.66 -7.21
CA GLY A 134 -2.98 -18.07 -8.45
C GLY A 134 -2.47 -16.63 -8.28
N SER A 135 -2.10 -16.25 -7.04
CA SER A 135 -1.76 -14.87 -6.75
C SER A 135 -0.48 -14.51 -7.48
N PRO A 136 -0.56 -13.60 -8.45
CA PRO A 136 0.64 -13.12 -9.11
C PRO A 136 1.59 -12.51 -8.06
N PRO A 137 2.87 -12.37 -8.35
CA PRO A 137 3.80 -11.63 -7.49
C PRO A 137 3.24 -10.24 -7.19
N TRP A 138 3.16 -9.86 -5.91
CA TRP A 138 2.43 -8.66 -5.50
C TRP A 138 3.24 -7.73 -4.57
N ASP A 139 4.36 -8.18 -4.05
CA ASP A 139 5.11 -7.47 -3.01
C ASP A 139 6.32 -6.68 -3.52
N LEU A 140 7.22 -6.28 -2.63
CA LEU A 140 8.46 -5.60 -3.00
C LEU A 140 9.44 -6.46 -3.81
N ALA A 141 9.19 -7.73 -4.05
CA ALA A 141 9.97 -8.53 -5.00
C ALA A 141 9.67 -8.14 -6.45
N VAL A 142 8.45 -7.63 -6.71
CA VAL A 142 8.08 -7.12 -8.04
C VAL A 142 8.88 -5.85 -8.33
N GLU A 143 9.61 -5.84 -9.44
CA GLU A 143 10.34 -4.66 -9.88
C GLU A 143 9.36 -3.52 -10.18
N GLY A 144 9.75 -2.28 -9.88
CA GLY A 144 8.88 -1.11 -10.06
C GLY A 144 7.99 -0.79 -8.85
N VAL A 145 7.60 -1.76 -8.01
CA VAL A 145 6.86 -1.47 -6.77
C VAL A 145 7.72 -0.62 -5.84
N THR A 146 7.24 0.55 -5.47
CA THR A 146 7.98 1.53 -4.64
C THR A 146 7.62 1.48 -3.17
N SER A 147 6.36 1.13 -2.84
CA SER A 147 5.86 1.04 -1.47
C SER A 147 4.68 0.08 -1.34
N ILE A 148 4.46 -0.42 -0.11
CA ILE A 148 3.36 -1.31 0.27
C ILE A 148 2.77 -0.84 1.59
N SER A 149 1.43 -0.88 1.72
CA SER A 149 0.74 -0.80 3.01
C SER A 149 0.25 -2.17 3.47
N ALA A 150 0.33 -2.44 4.78
CA ALA A 150 -0.16 -3.68 5.38
C ALA A 150 -0.70 -3.45 6.80
N ASP A 151 -1.84 -4.05 7.12
CA ASP A 151 -2.50 -3.87 8.41
C ASP A 151 -2.32 -5.07 9.34
N LEU A 152 -1.54 -4.89 10.43
CA LEU A 152 -1.45 -5.87 11.48
C LEU A 152 -2.78 -6.04 12.21
N HIS A 153 -3.58 -4.97 12.30
CA HIS A 153 -4.85 -4.97 13.02
C HIS A 153 -6.05 -5.48 12.21
N LYS A 154 -5.79 -6.05 11.03
CA LYS A 154 -6.77 -6.83 10.24
C LYS A 154 -6.43 -8.31 10.34
N LEU A 155 -6.00 -8.92 9.26
CA LEU A 155 -5.64 -10.35 9.24
C LEU A 155 -4.27 -10.67 9.86
N GLY A 156 -3.56 -9.66 10.39
CA GLY A 156 -2.45 -9.84 11.31
C GLY A 156 -2.87 -10.06 12.77
N TYR A 157 -4.19 -10.04 13.06
CA TYR A 157 -4.81 -10.33 14.35
C TYR A 157 -4.36 -9.45 15.52
N ALA A 158 -3.70 -8.33 15.25
CA ALA A 158 -3.32 -7.36 16.27
C ALA A 158 -4.49 -6.43 16.64
N PRO A 159 -4.51 -5.86 17.84
CA PRO A 159 -5.46 -4.83 18.22
C PRO A 159 -5.41 -3.60 17.30
N LYS A 160 -6.53 -2.90 17.14
CA LYS A 160 -6.65 -1.69 16.30
C LYS A 160 -5.56 -0.65 16.60
N GLY A 161 -5.12 0.05 15.58
CA GLY A 161 -4.07 1.06 15.66
C GLY A 161 -2.67 0.57 15.29
N ALA A 162 -2.55 -0.59 14.65
CA ALA A 162 -1.30 -1.16 14.16
C ALA A 162 -1.37 -1.41 12.66
N SER A 163 -0.64 -0.61 11.90
CA SER A 163 -0.44 -0.73 10.46
C SER A 163 0.98 -0.28 10.09
N VAL A 164 1.43 -0.62 8.92
CA VAL A 164 2.75 -0.25 8.42
C VAL A 164 2.68 0.22 6.98
N ILE A 165 3.57 1.15 6.63
CA ILE A 165 3.95 1.44 5.25
C ILE A 165 5.43 1.08 5.08
N LEU A 166 5.72 0.32 4.03
CA LEU A 166 7.05 -0.15 3.66
C LEU A 166 7.48 0.54 2.37
N HIS A 167 8.67 1.09 2.34
CA HIS A 167 9.26 1.63 1.12
C HIS A 167 10.42 0.75 0.66
N ARG A 168 10.55 0.54 -0.64
CA ARG A 168 11.64 -0.24 -1.25
C ARG A 168 13.02 0.25 -0.82
N SER A 169 13.20 1.55 -0.64
CA SER A 169 14.49 2.13 -0.31
C SER A 169 14.39 3.32 0.67
N ARG A 170 15.53 3.65 1.30
CA ARG A 170 15.66 4.88 2.12
C ARG A 170 15.48 6.15 1.28
N ARG A 171 15.89 6.12 0.00
CA ARG A 171 15.72 7.23 -0.92
C ARG A 171 14.23 7.53 -1.14
N LEU A 172 13.40 6.52 -1.38
CA LEU A 172 11.96 6.68 -1.56
C LEU A 172 11.27 7.11 -0.26
N ARG A 173 11.68 6.52 0.87
CA ARG A 173 11.11 6.83 2.18
C ARG A 173 11.28 8.30 2.60
N ARG A 174 12.34 8.99 2.16
CA ARG A 174 12.59 10.40 2.54
C ARG A 174 11.46 11.33 2.13
N TYR A 175 10.76 11.04 1.04
CA TYR A 175 9.67 11.86 0.53
C TYR A 175 8.40 11.83 1.41
N GLN A 176 8.31 10.90 2.36
CA GLN A 176 7.26 10.86 3.39
C GLN A 176 7.64 11.71 4.62
N THR A 177 8.87 12.19 4.71
CA THR A 177 9.37 12.84 5.93
C THR A 177 9.26 14.35 5.79
N PHE A 178 8.42 14.96 6.64
CA PHE A 178 8.41 16.40 6.83
C PHE A 178 9.62 16.82 7.67
N ASP A 179 10.37 17.79 7.21
CA ASP A 179 11.59 18.30 7.86
C ASP A 179 11.57 19.83 7.81
N PHE A 180 11.55 20.47 8.96
CA PHE A 180 11.46 21.92 9.08
C PHE A 180 12.35 22.45 10.22
N ASP A 181 13.17 23.42 9.94
CA ASP A 181 14.16 24.02 10.87
C ASP A 181 13.85 25.48 11.27
N GLY A 182 12.83 26.08 10.68
CA GLY A 182 12.43 27.46 10.93
C GLY A 182 11.56 27.69 12.18
N TRP A 183 11.38 26.70 13.04
CA TRP A 183 10.57 26.79 14.25
C TRP A 183 11.45 27.16 15.47
N LEU A 184 10.94 28.07 16.35
CA LEU A 184 11.65 28.49 17.57
C LEU A 184 11.92 27.34 18.56
N GLY A 185 11.17 26.24 18.49
CA GLY A 185 11.41 25.03 19.29
C GLY A 185 12.53 24.14 18.75
N GLY A 186 13.19 24.53 17.67
CA GLY A 186 14.24 23.78 17.01
C GLY A 186 13.76 23.00 15.78
N ARG A 187 14.62 22.16 15.21
CA ARG A 187 14.30 21.38 14.02
C ARG A 187 13.21 20.34 14.32
N TYR A 188 12.14 20.36 13.55
CA TYR A 188 11.02 19.41 13.63
C TYR A 188 11.07 18.43 12.46
N VAL A 189 11.20 17.13 12.76
CA VAL A 189 11.24 16.06 11.76
C VAL A 189 10.24 14.99 12.10
N THR A 190 9.31 14.74 11.19
CA THR A 190 8.29 13.69 11.37
C THR A 190 7.98 12.97 10.05
N PRO A 191 7.94 11.63 10.06
CA PRO A 191 7.59 10.83 8.88
C PRO A 191 6.10 10.49 8.81
N ASN A 192 5.27 11.00 9.70
CA ASN A 192 3.86 10.63 9.82
C ASN A 192 2.99 11.87 9.93
N LEU A 193 1.69 11.72 9.62
CA LEU A 193 0.69 12.78 9.76
C LEU A 193 0.45 13.20 11.21
N GLN A 194 0.73 12.30 12.15
CA GLN A 194 0.56 12.56 13.58
C GLN A 194 1.92 12.68 14.27
N GLY A 195 2.00 13.53 15.29
CA GLY A 195 3.14 13.66 16.17
C GLY A 195 3.31 12.46 17.10
N THR A 196 3.21 12.69 18.43
CA THR A 196 3.34 11.63 19.43
C THR A 196 2.25 10.57 19.31
N ARG A 197 2.62 9.30 19.40
CA ARG A 197 1.72 8.13 19.27
C ARG A 197 1.92 7.18 20.42
N SER A 198 0.82 6.52 20.85
CA SER A 198 0.88 5.47 21.87
C SER A 198 1.74 4.29 21.41
N GLY A 199 2.57 3.76 22.28
CA GLY A 199 3.36 2.54 22.05
C GLY A 199 2.52 1.25 22.16
N LEU A 200 1.35 1.30 22.81
CA LEU A 200 0.54 0.11 23.12
C LEU A 200 0.16 -0.73 21.88
N PRO A 201 -0.37 -0.16 20.78
CA PRO A 201 -0.71 -0.98 19.61
C PRO A 201 0.49 -1.72 19.01
N MET A 202 1.69 -1.15 19.11
CA MET A 202 2.90 -1.81 18.61
C MET A 202 3.39 -2.92 19.54
N ALA A 203 3.35 -2.70 20.85
CA ALA A 203 3.70 -3.74 21.81
C ALA A 203 2.74 -4.94 21.68
N ALA A 204 1.44 -4.67 21.54
CA ALA A 204 0.44 -5.70 21.31
C ALA A 204 0.64 -6.42 19.96
N ALA A 205 0.89 -5.69 18.88
CA ALA A 205 1.17 -6.29 17.57
C ALA A 205 2.44 -7.16 17.63
N TRP A 206 3.50 -6.68 18.27
CA TRP A 206 4.72 -7.46 18.47
C TRP A 206 4.43 -8.76 19.23
N ALA A 207 3.66 -8.69 20.31
CA ALA A 207 3.29 -9.86 21.11
C ALA A 207 2.51 -10.89 20.28
N VAL A 208 1.52 -10.44 19.49
CA VAL A 208 0.71 -11.32 18.63
C VAL A 208 1.59 -11.99 17.57
N VAL A 209 2.42 -11.21 16.84
CA VAL A 209 3.31 -11.75 15.80
C VAL A 209 4.29 -12.77 16.41
N ARG A 210 4.83 -12.49 17.58
CA ARG A 210 5.74 -13.42 18.28
C ARG A 210 5.04 -14.67 18.80
N HIS A 211 3.80 -14.54 19.27
CA HIS A 211 3.01 -15.65 19.78
C HIS A 211 2.56 -16.59 18.66
N LEU A 212 2.03 -16.05 17.57
CA LEU A 212 1.57 -16.85 16.43
C LEU A 212 2.76 -17.46 15.65
N GLY A 213 3.78 -16.65 15.40
CA GLY A 213 4.87 -17.05 14.52
C GLY A 213 4.39 -17.45 13.13
N THR A 214 5.28 -17.96 12.30
CA THR A 214 4.95 -18.41 10.93
C THR A 214 3.90 -19.50 10.92
N ASP A 215 4.03 -20.50 11.81
CA ASP A 215 3.13 -21.65 11.83
C ASP A 215 1.72 -21.30 12.33
N GLY A 216 1.62 -20.33 13.27
CA GLY A 216 0.33 -19.80 13.69
C GLY A 216 -0.40 -19.11 12.56
N TYR A 217 0.27 -18.24 11.82
CA TYR A 217 -0.32 -17.57 10.65
C TYR A 217 -0.71 -18.57 9.55
N ARG A 218 0.13 -19.56 9.24
CA ARG A 218 -0.21 -20.62 8.28
C ARG A 218 -1.50 -21.33 8.65
N ARG A 219 -1.65 -21.77 9.91
CA ARG A 219 -2.88 -22.44 10.38
C ARG A 219 -4.11 -21.56 10.23
N LEU A 220 -4.00 -20.27 10.58
CA LEU A 220 -5.12 -19.34 10.51
C LEU A 220 -5.51 -19.03 9.06
N VAL A 221 -4.54 -18.84 8.18
CA VAL A 221 -4.77 -18.58 6.74
C VAL A 221 -5.39 -19.81 6.09
N ARG A 222 -4.86 -21.01 6.32
CA ARG A 222 -5.44 -22.25 5.82
C ARG A 222 -6.90 -22.41 6.24
N SER A 223 -7.20 -22.24 7.53
CA SER A 223 -8.58 -22.32 8.03
C SER A 223 -9.51 -21.30 7.39
N ALA A 224 -9.02 -20.08 7.09
CA ALA A 224 -9.81 -19.05 6.42
C ALA A 224 -10.10 -19.45 4.97
N ILE A 225 -9.10 -19.95 4.23
CA ILE A 225 -9.23 -20.43 2.84
C ILE A 225 -10.21 -21.59 2.77
N GLU A 226 -9.98 -22.65 3.56
CA GLU A 226 -10.87 -23.82 3.63
C GLU A 226 -12.32 -23.46 3.96
N THR A 227 -12.53 -22.39 4.72
CA THR A 227 -13.87 -21.91 5.04
C THR A 227 -14.48 -21.16 3.85
N ALA A 228 -13.72 -20.32 3.16
CA ALA A 228 -14.18 -19.62 1.97
C ALA A 228 -14.54 -20.58 0.83
N ASP A 229 -13.78 -21.66 0.64
CA ASP A 229 -14.02 -22.67 -0.40
C ASP A 229 -15.30 -23.50 -0.17
N ARG A 230 -15.89 -23.42 1.03
CA ARG A 230 -17.15 -24.13 1.37
C ARG A 230 -18.40 -23.27 1.19
N ILE A 231 -18.24 -21.99 0.94
CA ILE A 231 -19.35 -21.02 0.77
C ILE A 231 -19.67 -20.84 -0.71
#